data_bb0244baf211d53269583dff7e6f8e6b
#
_entry.id   bb0244baf211d53269583dff7e6f8e6b
#
_cell.length_a   1.000
_cell.length_b   1.000
_cell.length_c   1.000
_cell.angle_alpha   90.00
_cell.angle_beta   90.00
_cell.angle_gamma   90.00
#
_symmetry.space_group_name_H-M   'P 1'
#
loop_
_entity.id
_entity.type
_entity.pdbx_description
1 polymer ?
#
loop_
_entity_poly.entity_id
_entity_poly.type
_entity_poly.pdbx_seq_one_letter_code
_entity_poly.pdbx_strand_id
1 'polypeptide(L)'
;MFDGLQCGLSNISLLSNAQSRSICSENRTGQRAGGARDMPPLDENGKAWGGSREMGLGWKTHAFDDIKAGETFVLADIEGPGCIQQIWMTPSGMHRHSILRIYYDNQENPSVECPIGDFFAAAYASIKFAQVTSLAVCVNPGSAFNCYWPMPFRKRIRIELENISSQDSRIYYQINYALNEVAEDAAYFHAHFRRVNPLPYGEVYTILDSIEGHGHYVGTYMAWGLNNNEWWGEGEIKFYIDDDDNPNLSDGKEVAGSTGFPTICGTGTEDYFCGSYNFENHNIKQYQEFNTPYVGVPLVIRPDGLYNANTRFSMYRWHLTDPIRFTEKLKVTMQALGWRKDGRYLPLQDDISSVAYWYQNLPTAPFPKLPNKDYLEII
;
A
#
# COMPACT_ATOMS: atom_id res chain seq x y z
N MET A 1 4.94 -30.51 -6.50
CA MET A 1 3.88 -30.68 -5.47
C MET A 1 3.44 -29.30 -5.08
N PHE A 2 2.14 -29.07 -4.81
CA PHE A 2 1.64 -27.75 -4.39
C PHE A 2 2.23 -27.39 -3.02
N ASP A 3 2.80 -26.21 -2.88
CA ASP A 3 3.53 -25.78 -1.67
C ASP A 3 2.60 -25.24 -0.55
N GLY A 4 1.37 -24.80 -0.88
CA GLY A 4 0.41 -24.25 0.06
C GLY A 4 0.72 -22.82 0.54
N LEU A 5 1.70 -22.16 -0.04
CA LEU A 5 2.12 -20.81 0.35
C LEU A 5 1.26 -19.72 -0.32
N GLN A 6 0.77 -19.99 -1.52
CA GLN A 6 -0.11 -19.10 -2.26
C GLN A 6 -1.41 -19.82 -2.63
N CYS A 7 -2.50 -19.45 -1.96
CA CYS A 7 -3.79 -20.09 -2.13
C CYS A 7 -4.81 -19.15 -2.79
N GLY A 8 -5.61 -19.69 -3.66
CA GLY A 8 -6.73 -19.02 -4.30
C GLY A 8 -7.83 -20.01 -4.68
N LEU A 9 -8.95 -19.56 -5.23
CA LEU A 9 -10.07 -20.43 -5.59
C LEU A 9 -9.69 -21.54 -6.57
N SER A 10 -8.64 -21.35 -7.36
CA SER A 10 -8.18 -22.35 -8.34
C SER A 10 -7.40 -23.52 -7.74
N ASN A 11 -6.86 -23.36 -6.51
CA ASN A 11 -5.97 -24.34 -5.89
C ASN A 11 -6.26 -24.64 -4.42
N ILE A 12 -7.25 -24.00 -3.80
CA ILE A 12 -7.55 -24.17 -2.37
C ILE A 12 -7.94 -25.60 -1.98
N SER A 13 -8.38 -26.39 -2.93
CA SER A 13 -8.69 -27.82 -2.73
C SER A 13 -7.45 -28.73 -2.71
N LEU A 14 -6.28 -28.21 -3.09
CA LEU A 14 -5.04 -29.00 -3.08
C LEU A 14 -4.43 -29.01 -1.68
N LEU A 15 -4.08 -30.20 -1.21
CA LEU A 15 -3.41 -30.36 0.08
C LEU A 15 -1.90 -30.11 -0.06
N SER A 16 -1.29 -29.57 1.00
CA SER A 16 0.15 -29.36 1.11
C SER A 16 0.65 -29.70 2.51
N ASN A 17 1.96 -29.69 2.70
CA ASN A 17 2.61 -29.87 4.01
C ASN A 17 2.89 -28.52 4.69
N ALA A 18 2.41 -27.40 4.16
CA ALA A 18 2.58 -26.09 4.74
C ALA A 18 1.99 -26.01 6.15
N GLN A 19 2.72 -25.38 7.05
CA GLN A 19 2.34 -25.25 8.45
C GLN A 19 1.74 -23.86 8.72
N SER A 20 0.45 -23.78 8.95
CA SER A 20 -0.22 -22.51 9.29
C SER A 20 0.23 -22.00 10.66
N ARG A 21 0.47 -20.71 10.74
CA ARG A 21 0.85 -19.93 11.91
C ARG A 21 0.14 -18.58 11.92
N SER A 22 0.13 -17.95 13.09
CA SER A 22 -0.39 -16.58 13.23
C SER A 22 0.35 -15.82 14.31
N ILE A 23 0.61 -14.55 14.09
CA ILE A 23 1.08 -13.60 15.09
C ILE A 23 -0.03 -12.60 15.38
N CYS A 24 -0.26 -12.32 16.66
CA CYS A 24 -1.14 -11.28 17.18
C CYS A 24 -0.72 -10.96 18.61
N SER A 25 -1.39 -10.01 19.26
CA SER A 25 -1.09 -9.66 20.68
C SER A 25 -1.24 -10.84 21.64
N GLU A 26 -2.11 -11.83 21.34
CA GLU A 26 -2.27 -13.06 22.14
C GLU A 26 -1.21 -14.14 21.84
N ASN A 27 -0.42 -14.00 20.75
CA ASN A 27 0.66 -14.90 20.37
C ASN A 27 1.73 -14.15 19.57
N ARG A 28 2.54 -13.36 20.25
CA ARG A 28 3.52 -12.44 19.62
C ARG A 28 4.66 -13.14 18.88
N THR A 29 4.92 -14.39 19.20
CA THR A 29 6.00 -15.19 18.59
C THR A 29 5.52 -16.08 17.44
N GLY A 30 4.20 -16.19 17.23
CA GLY A 30 3.63 -17.15 16.29
C GLY A 30 3.89 -18.61 16.64
N GLN A 31 4.29 -18.89 17.89
CA GLN A 31 4.59 -20.23 18.35
C GLN A 31 3.37 -21.17 18.21
N ARG A 32 3.64 -22.42 17.81
CA ARG A 32 2.61 -23.46 17.80
C ARG A 32 2.00 -23.62 19.20
N ALA A 33 0.68 -23.63 19.30
CA ALA A 33 -0.08 -23.66 20.54
C ALA A 33 0.33 -22.53 21.53
N GLY A 34 0.76 -21.35 21.01
CA GLY A 34 1.18 -20.20 21.81
C GLY A 34 0.06 -19.24 22.19
N GLY A 35 -1.11 -19.33 21.53
CA GLY A 35 -2.22 -18.42 21.79
C GLY A 35 -2.98 -18.69 23.07
N ALA A 36 -3.61 -17.63 23.63
CA ALA A 36 -4.49 -17.67 24.81
C ALA A 36 -3.85 -18.33 26.06
N ARG A 37 -2.55 -18.13 26.25
CA ARG A 37 -1.79 -18.68 27.39
C ARG A 37 -1.70 -17.75 28.59
N ASP A 38 -2.07 -16.50 28.43
CA ASP A 38 -1.92 -15.53 29.49
C ASP A 38 -3.08 -15.61 30.48
N MET A 39 -2.74 -15.46 31.74
CA MET A 39 -3.71 -15.24 32.81
C MET A 39 -4.07 -13.75 32.91
N PRO A 40 -5.25 -13.40 33.42
CA PRO A 40 -5.59 -12.02 33.68
C PRO A 40 -4.48 -11.31 34.49
N PRO A 41 -4.10 -10.08 34.11
CA PRO A 41 -3.08 -9.33 34.85
C PRO A 41 -3.54 -9.04 36.28
N LEU A 42 -2.58 -8.95 37.21
CA LEU A 42 -2.84 -8.61 38.60
C LEU A 42 -2.48 -7.15 38.86
N ASP A 43 -3.27 -6.47 39.70
CA ASP A 43 -2.96 -5.16 40.25
C ASP A 43 -1.90 -5.25 41.35
N GLU A 44 -1.53 -4.11 41.94
CA GLU A 44 -0.56 -4.00 43.04
C GLU A 44 -0.96 -4.78 44.32
N ASN A 45 -2.24 -5.08 44.49
CA ASN A 45 -2.79 -5.85 45.60
C ASN A 45 -2.97 -7.34 45.27
N GLY A 46 -2.52 -7.80 44.08
CA GLY A 46 -2.64 -9.18 43.62
C GLY A 46 -4.04 -9.55 43.13
N LYS A 47 -4.93 -8.59 42.90
CA LYS A 47 -6.29 -8.83 42.39
C LYS A 47 -6.30 -8.76 40.87
N ALA A 48 -6.94 -9.73 40.25
CA ALA A 48 -7.10 -9.73 38.80
C ALA A 48 -7.89 -8.52 38.31
N TRP A 49 -7.41 -7.88 37.23
CA TRP A 49 -8.05 -6.72 36.62
C TRP A 49 -8.20 -6.89 35.10
N GLY A 50 -8.82 -5.93 34.43
CA GLY A 50 -9.10 -5.98 33.00
C GLY A 50 -10.37 -6.75 32.64
N GLY A 51 -10.61 -6.92 31.35
CA GLY A 51 -11.81 -7.57 30.83
C GLY A 51 -11.93 -9.06 31.19
N SER A 52 -10.78 -9.74 31.32
CA SER A 52 -10.68 -11.16 31.62
C SER A 52 -10.57 -11.49 33.12
N ARG A 53 -10.70 -10.52 34.02
CA ARG A 53 -10.46 -10.68 35.48
C ARG A 53 -11.23 -11.82 36.15
N GLU A 54 -12.36 -12.23 35.60
CA GLU A 54 -13.21 -13.30 36.11
C GLU A 54 -13.07 -14.61 35.30
N MET A 55 -12.10 -14.61 34.33
CA MET A 55 -11.86 -15.70 33.41
C MET A 55 -10.55 -16.42 33.81
N GLY A 56 -10.23 -17.50 33.13
CA GLY A 56 -8.99 -18.28 33.34
C GLY A 56 -8.20 -18.42 32.05
N LEU A 57 -7.32 -19.41 32.02
CA LEU A 57 -6.59 -19.78 30.81
C LEU A 57 -7.53 -20.06 29.62
N GLY A 58 -7.09 -19.70 28.43
CA GLY A 58 -7.84 -19.94 27.21
C GLY A 58 -8.83 -18.82 26.83
N TRP A 59 -8.99 -17.83 27.70
CA TRP A 59 -9.83 -16.67 27.43
C TRP A 59 -8.98 -15.48 26.97
N LYS A 60 -9.59 -14.59 26.18
CA LYS A 60 -8.95 -13.37 25.66
C LYS A 60 -8.41 -12.49 26.77
N THR A 61 -7.10 -12.26 26.76
CA THR A 61 -6.40 -11.43 27.77
C THR A 61 -5.68 -10.25 27.14
N HIS A 62 -4.94 -10.47 26.06
CA HIS A 62 -4.23 -9.43 25.32
C HIS A 62 -4.89 -9.17 23.96
N ALA A 63 -5.67 -8.08 23.88
CA ALA A 63 -6.39 -7.77 22.64
C ALA A 63 -5.59 -6.87 21.68
N PHE A 64 -4.62 -6.12 22.21
CA PHE A 64 -3.93 -5.02 21.51
C PHE A 64 -2.55 -4.81 22.11
N ASP A 65 -1.75 -4.02 21.40
CA ASP A 65 -0.51 -3.42 21.88
C ASP A 65 -0.57 -1.90 21.76
N ASP A 66 0.05 -1.20 22.71
CA ASP A 66 0.21 0.25 22.70
C ASP A 66 1.61 0.57 22.14
N ILE A 67 1.69 1.52 21.21
CA ILE A 67 2.91 2.00 20.57
C ILE A 67 3.12 3.44 20.99
N LYS A 68 4.21 3.72 21.71
CA LYS A 68 4.51 5.07 22.18
C LYS A 68 4.80 6.04 21.05
N ALA A 69 4.64 7.32 21.33
CA ALA A 69 5.06 8.38 20.42
C ALA A 69 6.56 8.24 20.10
N GLY A 70 6.89 8.17 18.80
CA GLY A 70 8.26 7.98 18.30
C GLY A 70 8.80 6.55 18.41
N GLU A 71 8.00 5.57 18.82
CA GLU A 71 8.39 4.17 18.94
C GLU A 71 8.22 3.42 17.63
N THR A 72 9.15 2.50 17.37
CA THR A 72 9.02 1.44 16.35
C THR A 72 8.67 0.14 17.04
N PHE A 73 7.48 -0.40 16.77
CA PHE A 73 6.99 -1.65 17.31
C PHE A 73 7.14 -2.79 16.30
N VAL A 74 7.73 -3.92 16.73
CA VAL A 74 7.86 -5.12 15.90
C VAL A 74 6.56 -5.91 15.96
N LEU A 75 5.80 -5.86 14.87
CA LEU A 75 4.55 -6.64 14.72
C LEU A 75 4.83 -8.14 14.53
N ALA A 76 5.85 -8.47 13.75
CA ALA A 76 6.25 -9.83 13.47
C ALA A 76 7.75 -9.93 13.20
N ASP A 77 8.36 -11.01 13.68
CA ASP A 77 9.73 -11.41 13.40
C ASP A 77 9.76 -12.92 13.25
N ILE A 78 9.82 -13.40 12.02
CA ILE A 78 9.53 -14.80 11.68
C ILE A 78 10.73 -15.39 10.96
N GLU A 79 11.27 -16.48 11.51
CA GLU A 79 12.24 -17.32 10.80
C GLU A 79 11.52 -18.21 9.78
N GLY A 80 12.11 -18.34 8.59
CA GLY A 80 11.56 -19.04 7.44
C GLY A 80 12.22 -20.40 7.15
N PRO A 81 11.94 -20.93 5.96
CA PRO A 81 11.20 -20.33 4.85
C PRO A 81 9.68 -20.33 5.03
N GLY A 82 9.01 -19.36 4.39
CA GLY A 82 7.56 -19.24 4.48
C GLY A 82 6.97 -18.10 3.63
N CYS A 83 5.68 -17.83 3.86
CA CYS A 83 4.96 -16.75 3.17
C CYS A 83 3.90 -16.13 4.09
N ILE A 84 3.88 -14.78 4.19
CA ILE A 84 2.72 -14.09 4.76
C ILE A 84 1.57 -14.23 3.78
N GLN A 85 0.40 -14.61 4.28
CA GLN A 85 -0.79 -14.86 3.47
C GLN A 85 -1.87 -13.80 3.68
N GLN A 86 -1.91 -13.21 4.89
CA GLN A 86 -2.89 -12.19 5.23
C GLN A 86 -2.40 -11.35 6.40
N ILE A 87 -2.58 -10.04 6.30
CA ILE A 87 -2.38 -9.09 7.39
C ILE A 87 -3.73 -8.41 7.65
N TRP A 88 -4.23 -8.49 8.87
CA TRP A 88 -5.31 -7.68 9.38
C TRP A 88 -4.79 -6.74 10.46
N MET A 89 -5.18 -5.48 10.41
CA MET A 89 -4.87 -4.53 11.47
C MET A 89 -5.90 -3.41 11.57
N THR A 90 -6.01 -2.83 12.76
CA THR A 90 -6.77 -1.60 13.00
C THR A 90 -6.04 -0.74 14.03
N PRO A 91 -5.22 0.21 13.56
CA PRO A 91 -4.54 1.16 14.42
C PRO A 91 -5.44 2.32 14.83
N SER A 92 -5.20 2.87 16.01
CA SER A 92 -5.75 4.18 16.39
C SER A 92 -4.85 5.32 15.90
N GLY A 93 -5.41 6.54 15.82
CA GLY A 93 -4.65 7.73 15.44
C GLY A 93 -4.63 8.03 13.94
N MET A 94 -3.70 8.87 13.52
CA MET A 94 -3.56 9.29 12.13
C MET A 94 -2.82 8.24 11.31
N HIS A 95 -3.47 7.67 10.31
CA HIS A 95 -2.93 6.56 9.52
C HIS A 95 -1.68 6.93 8.72
N ARG A 96 -1.48 8.19 8.36
CA ARG A 96 -0.23 8.66 7.71
C ARG A 96 0.93 8.86 8.68
N HIS A 97 0.69 8.86 9.98
CA HIS A 97 1.74 8.92 11.00
C HIS A 97 2.12 7.54 11.55
N SER A 98 1.57 6.47 10.99
CA SER A 98 1.94 5.09 11.29
C SER A 98 2.61 4.49 10.06
N ILE A 99 3.92 4.25 10.13
CA ILE A 99 4.74 3.81 9.00
C ILE A 99 4.97 2.31 9.08
N LEU A 100 4.47 1.58 8.10
CA LEU A 100 4.71 0.15 7.93
C LEU A 100 6.04 -0.08 7.23
N ARG A 101 6.92 -0.91 7.82
CA ARG A 101 8.13 -1.41 7.15
C ARG A 101 8.18 -2.93 7.17
N ILE A 102 8.64 -3.51 6.07
CA ILE A 102 8.86 -4.95 5.94
C ILE A 102 10.27 -5.20 5.39
N TYR A 103 10.99 -6.08 6.07
CA TYR A 103 12.35 -6.48 5.74
C TYR A 103 12.41 -7.98 5.46
N TYR A 104 13.11 -8.38 4.40
CA TYR A 104 13.29 -9.79 4.04
C TYR A 104 14.73 -10.22 4.23
N ASP A 105 14.91 -11.47 4.67
CA ASP A 105 16.16 -12.24 4.63
C ASP A 105 17.38 -11.49 5.17
N ASN A 106 17.16 -10.71 6.24
CA ASN A 106 18.16 -9.88 6.93
C ASN A 106 18.72 -8.73 6.08
N GLN A 107 17.96 -8.24 5.08
CA GLN A 107 18.30 -7.01 4.38
C GLN A 107 18.29 -5.82 5.34
N GLU A 108 19.21 -4.88 5.12
CA GLU A 108 19.28 -3.62 5.86
C GLU A 108 18.14 -2.66 5.42
N ASN A 109 17.88 -2.60 4.11
CA ASN A 109 16.86 -1.74 3.56
C ASN A 109 15.48 -2.43 3.59
N PRO A 110 14.41 -1.72 3.96
CA PRO A 110 13.06 -2.25 3.87
C PRO A 110 12.63 -2.44 2.41
N SER A 111 11.93 -3.52 2.13
CA SER A 111 11.26 -3.73 0.83
C SER A 111 9.86 -3.08 0.79
N VAL A 112 9.30 -2.78 1.96
CA VAL A 112 8.06 -1.98 2.10
C VAL A 112 8.34 -0.83 3.05
N GLU A 113 8.04 0.40 2.62
CA GLU A 113 8.04 1.58 3.48
C GLU A 113 6.89 2.51 3.07
N CYS A 114 5.80 2.48 3.83
CA CYS A 114 4.57 3.20 3.52
C CYS A 114 3.82 3.64 4.78
N PRO A 115 3.18 4.83 4.78
CA PRO A 115 2.09 5.09 5.71
C PRO A 115 0.97 4.06 5.54
N ILE A 116 0.43 3.56 6.65
CA ILE A 116 -0.54 2.46 6.58
C ILE A 116 -1.81 2.82 5.82
N GLY A 117 -2.32 4.04 5.94
CA GLY A 117 -3.49 4.47 5.18
C GLY A 117 -3.28 4.34 3.69
N ASP A 118 -2.13 4.78 3.20
CA ASP A 118 -1.77 4.71 1.78
C ASP A 118 -1.48 3.27 1.34
N PHE A 119 -0.79 2.47 2.18
CA PHE A 119 -0.54 1.05 1.90
C PHE A 119 -1.84 0.24 1.71
N PHE A 120 -2.88 0.57 2.44
CA PHE A 120 -4.19 -0.09 2.33
C PHE A 120 -5.18 0.65 1.40
N ALA A 121 -4.70 1.50 0.50
CA ALA A 121 -5.51 2.25 -0.46
C ALA A 121 -6.58 3.15 0.18
N ALA A 122 -6.31 3.69 1.36
CA ALA A 122 -7.24 4.47 2.17
C ALA A 122 -6.57 5.65 2.88
N ALA A 123 -5.77 6.46 2.15
CA ALA A 123 -5.03 7.60 2.69
C ALA A 123 -5.89 8.58 3.47
N TYR A 124 -7.13 8.77 3.05
CA TYR A 124 -8.07 9.71 3.67
C TYR A 124 -8.93 9.10 4.76
N ALA A 125 -8.72 7.84 5.16
CA ALA A 125 -9.59 7.15 6.13
C ALA A 125 -9.62 7.82 7.52
N SER A 126 -8.57 8.58 7.90
CA SER A 126 -8.57 9.38 9.13
C SER A 126 -9.48 10.61 9.06
N ILE A 127 -9.86 11.06 7.84
CA ILE A 127 -10.72 12.21 7.60
C ILE A 127 -12.14 11.75 7.28
N LYS A 128 -12.26 10.82 6.34
CA LYS A 128 -13.54 10.27 5.90
C LYS A 128 -13.35 8.80 5.53
N PHE A 129 -14.06 7.94 6.24
CA PHE A 129 -14.06 6.52 5.94
C PHE A 129 -14.72 6.26 4.57
N ALA A 130 -14.08 5.39 3.79
CA ALA A 130 -14.69 4.74 2.63
C ALA A 130 -14.26 3.27 2.63
N GLN A 131 -15.18 2.40 2.28
CA GLN A 131 -14.90 0.98 2.15
C GLN A 131 -14.06 0.75 0.88
N VAL A 132 -12.97 0.00 1.02
CA VAL A 132 -12.20 -0.51 -0.10
C VAL A 132 -12.51 -1.99 -0.26
N THR A 133 -12.88 -2.41 -1.47
CA THR A 133 -13.22 -3.81 -1.76
C THR A 133 -12.46 -4.27 -2.98
N SER A 134 -11.38 -5.01 -2.77
CA SER A 134 -10.57 -5.57 -3.86
C SER A 134 -9.98 -6.93 -3.49
N LEU A 135 -9.30 -7.59 -4.43
CA LEU A 135 -8.63 -8.87 -4.17
C LEU A 135 -7.38 -8.73 -3.32
N ALA A 136 -6.64 -7.65 -3.51
CA ALA A 136 -5.34 -7.46 -2.86
C ALA A 136 -5.45 -6.76 -1.51
N VAL A 137 -6.40 -5.82 -1.39
CA VAL A 137 -6.57 -4.98 -0.21
C VAL A 137 -8.06 -4.77 0.06
N CYS A 138 -8.46 -4.87 1.32
CA CYS A 138 -9.80 -4.50 1.76
C CYS A 138 -9.73 -3.59 2.98
N VAL A 139 -10.58 -2.57 3.03
CA VAL A 139 -10.75 -1.71 4.21
C VAL A 139 -12.23 -1.71 4.59
N ASN A 140 -12.51 -2.30 5.75
CA ASN A 140 -13.86 -2.47 6.27
C ASN A 140 -14.20 -1.39 7.32
N PRO A 141 -15.49 -1.24 7.73
CA PRO A 141 -15.90 -0.24 8.70
C PRO A 141 -15.03 -0.21 9.97
N GLY A 142 -14.74 1.00 10.45
CA GLY A 142 -13.83 1.24 11.56
C GLY A 142 -12.35 1.19 11.17
N SER A 143 -12.03 1.33 9.88
CA SER A 143 -10.66 1.25 9.34
C SER A 143 -10.00 -0.09 9.66
N ALA A 144 -10.73 -1.18 9.48
CA ALA A 144 -10.18 -2.53 9.54
C ALA A 144 -9.43 -2.81 8.23
N PHE A 145 -8.13 -2.64 8.25
CA PHE A 145 -7.22 -2.82 7.13
C PHE A 145 -6.90 -4.30 6.90
N ASN A 146 -6.99 -4.77 5.67
CA ASN A 146 -6.68 -6.14 5.25
C ASN A 146 -5.80 -6.14 4.02
N CYS A 147 -4.76 -6.95 4.02
CA CYS A 147 -3.85 -7.16 2.91
C CYS A 147 -3.77 -8.67 2.61
N TYR A 148 -3.84 -9.01 1.34
CA TYR A 148 -3.77 -10.38 0.82
C TYR A 148 -2.62 -10.56 -0.18
N TRP A 149 -1.72 -9.58 -0.33
CA TRP A 149 -0.50 -9.74 -1.11
C TRP A 149 0.33 -10.88 -0.53
N PRO A 150 0.67 -11.94 -1.28
CA PRO A 150 1.57 -12.97 -0.80
C PRO A 150 2.97 -12.40 -0.58
N MET A 151 3.59 -12.68 0.56
CA MET A 151 4.92 -12.17 0.88
C MET A 151 5.85 -13.33 1.21
N PRO A 152 6.45 -14.00 0.20
CA PRO A 152 7.37 -15.10 0.43
C PRO A 152 8.70 -14.59 1.01
N PHE A 153 9.31 -15.40 1.89
CA PHE A 153 10.63 -15.16 2.47
C PHE A 153 11.40 -16.47 2.65
N ARG A 154 12.71 -16.45 2.44
CA ARG A 154 13.51 -17.69 2.49
C ARG A 154 14.20 -17.91 3.81
N LYS A 155 14.58 -16.84 4.51
CA LYS A 155 15.30 -16.93 5.79
C LYS A 155 14.52 -16.28 6.93
N ARG A 156 14.04 -15.07 6.72
CA ARG A 156 13.38 -14.27 7.76
C ARG A 156 12.53 -13.18 7.14
N ILE A 157 11.42 -12.86 7.80
CA ILE A 157 10.66 -11.65 7.53
C ILE A 157 10.46 -10.90 8.84
N ARG A 158 10.70 -9.56 8.83
CA ARG A 158 10.42 -8.67 9.94
C ARG A 158 9.48 -7.57 9.50
N ILE A 159 8.41 -7.38 10.27
CA ILE A 159 7.35 -6.40 10.01
C ILE A 159 7.29 -5.46 11.19
N GLU A 160 7.41 -4.16 10.92
CA GLU A 160 7.44 -3.09 11.91
C GLU A 160 6.37 -2.04 11.64
N LEU A 161 5.89 -1.41 12.71
CA LEU A 161 5.04 -0.23 12.67
C LEU A 161 5.67 0.87 13.53
N GLU A 162 6.10 1.95 12.89
CA GLU A 162 6.62 3.14 13.56
C GLU A 162 5.52 4.18 13.77
N ASN A 163 5.37 4.65 15.00
CA ASN A 163 4.48 5.76 15.34
C ASN A 163 5.28 7.08 15.33
N ILE A 164 5.25 7.82 14.22
CA ILE A 164 5.94 9.12 14.10
C ILE A 164 5.13 10.29 14.66
N SER A 165 3.94 10.05 15.23
CA SER A 165 3.10 11.08 15.84
C SER A 165 3.63 11.51 17.22
N SER A 166 3.07 12.57 17.76
CA SER A 166 3.35 13.05 19.11
C SER A 166 2.47 12.41 20.20
N GLN A 167 1.64 11.43 19.84
CA GLN A 167 0.71 10.76 20.75
C GLN A 167 0.89 9.26 20.67
N ASP A 168 0.65 8.57 21.79
CA ASP A 168 0.61 7.12 21.82
C ASP A 168 -0.52 6.61 20.91
N SER A 169 -0.29 5.51 20.24
CA SER A 169 -1.26 4.82 19.40
C SER A 169 -1.48 3.40 19.90
N ARG A 170 -2.59 2.81 19.48
CA ARG A 170 -2.95 1.43 19.81
C ARG A 170 -3.13 0.65 18.53
N ILE A 171 -2.65 -0.59 18.50
CA ILE A 171 -2.80 -1.50 17.38
C ILE A 171 -3.49 -2.80 17.80
N TYR A 172 -4.53 -3.18 17.07
CA TYR A 172 -5.07 -4.54 17.03
C TYR A 172 -4.61 -5.15 15.71
N TYR A 173 -4.05 -6.35 15.75
CA TYR A 173 -3.52 -6.94 14.53
C TYR A 173 -3.50 -8.47 14.57
N GLN A 174 -3.49 -9.05 13.39
CA GLN A 174 -3.25 -10.47 13.17
C GLN A 174 -2.54 -10.65 11.83
N ILE A 175 -1.44 -11.39 11.85
CA ILE A 175 -0.64 -11.73 10.67
C ILE A 175 -0.66 -13.23 10.52
N ASN A 176 -1.32 -13.72 9.46
CA ASN A 176 -1.41 -15.14 9.15
C ASN A 176 -0.36 -15.50 8.11
N TYR A 177 0.37 -16.58 8.35
CA TYR A 177 1.44 -17.07 7.48
C TYR A 177 1.50 -18.57 7.44
N ALA A 178 2.20 -19.10 6.45
CA ALA A 178 2.50 -20.51 6.33
C ALA A 178 4.02 -20.71 6.21
N LEU A 179 4.52 -21.76 6.85
CA LEU A 179 5.91 -22.20 6.75
C LEU A 179 5.99 -23.39 5.82
N ASN A 180 6.78 -23.29 4.79
CA ASN A 180 7.15 -24.34 3.83
C ASN A 180 8.30 -23.82 2.95
N GLU A 181 8.92 -24.70 2.17
CA GLU A 181 9.92 -24.33 1.19
C GLU A 181 9.33 -23.33 0.17
N VAL A 182 10.09 -22.29 -0.11
CA VAL A 182 9.75 -21.23 -1.07
C VAL A 182 10.46 -21.53 -2.38
N ALA A 183 9.71 -21.48 -3.49
CA ALA A 183 10.25 -21.70 -4.83
C ALA A 183 11.40 -20.73 -5.15
N GLU A 184 12.42 -21.19 -5.86
CA GLU A 184 13.60 -20.39 -6.18
C GLU A 184 13.27 -19.14 -7.04
N ASP A 185 12.24 -19.24 -7.87
CA ASP A 185 11.73 -18.17 -8.73
C ASP A 185 10.69 -17.28 -8.06
N ALA A 186 10.32 -17.52 -6.80
CA ALA A 186 9.44 -16.63 -6.05
C ALA A 186 10.14 -15.31 -5.74
N ALA A 187 9.54 -14.20 -6.19
CA ALA A 187 10.03 -12.86 -5.95
C ALA A 187 9.47 -12.29 -4.63
N TYR A 188 10.17 -11.31 -4.06
CA TYR A 188 9.78 -10.63 -2.83
C TYR A 188 8.86 -9.47 -3.11
N PHE A 189 7.84 -9.30 -2.26
CA PHE A 189 6.90 -8.20 -2.36
C PHE A 189 7.54 -6.88 -1.91
N HIS A 190 7.29 -5.82 -2.66
CA HIS A 190 7.75 -4.47 -2.40
C HIS A 190 6.58 -3.48 -2.46
N ALA A 191 6.67 -2.42 -1.64
CA ALA A 191 5.76 -1.28 -1.75
C ALA A 191 6.46 0.00 -1.29
N HIS A 192 6.32 1.07 -2.06
CA HIS A 192 6.97 2.35 -1.77
C HIS A 192 6.02 3.53 -1.94
N PHE A 193 5.97 4.38 -0.93
CA PHE A 193 5.18 5.60 -0.89
C PHE A 193 5.96 6.80 -1.39
N ARG A 194 5.30 7.65 -2.17
CA ARG A 194 5.79 8.98 -2.58
C ARG A 194 4.68 10.02 -2.43
N ARG A 195 5.07 11.27 -2.16
CA ARG A 195 4.19 12.44 -2.18
C ARG A 195 4.93 13.66 -2.66
N VAL A 196 4.24 14.48 -3.45
CA VAL A 196 4.66 15.84 -3.83
C VAL A 196 3.47 16.77 -3.60
N ASN A 197 3.67 17.87 -2.88
CA ASN A 197 2.63 18.86 -2.58
C ASN A 197 3.23 20.27 -2.45
N PRO A 198 2.94 21.20 -3.36
CA PRO A 198 2.34 20.96 -4.66
C PRO A 198 3.35 20.36 -5.66
N LEU A 199 2.87 19.67 -6.70
CA LEU A 199 3.71 19.30 -7.83
C LEU A 199 4.23 20.57 -8.51
N PRO A 200 5.54 20.76 -8.74
CA PRO A 200 6.04 21.92 -9.43
C PRO A 200 5.45 22.05 -10.84
N TYR A 201 5.22 23.30 -11.28
CA TYR A 201 4.62 23.57 -12.58
C TYR A 201 5.43 22.98 -13.73
N GLY A 202 4.76 22.19 -14.57
CA GLY A 202 5.39 21.54 -15.73
C GLY A 202 6.17 20.28 -15.43
N GLU A 203 6.29 19.88 -14.15
CA GLU A 203 6.93 18.65 -13.74
C GLU A 203 5.99 17.44 -13.89
N VAL A 204 6.60 16.27 -14.07
CA VAL A 204 5.89 14.99 -14.11
C VAL A 204 6.03 14.31 -12.75
N TYR A 205 4.92 13.82 -12.19
CA TYR A 205 4.94 13.08 -10.92
C TYR A 205 5.59 11.72 -11.10
N THR A 206 6.55 11.40 -10.24
CA THR A 206 7.22 10.09 -10.23
C THR A 206 6.56 9.16 -9.22
N ILE A 207 5.97 8.06 -9.69
CA ILE A 207 5.41 6.99 -8.87
C ILE A 207 6.52 6.06 -8.39
N LEU A 208 7.39 5.62 -9.32
CA LEU A 208 8.52 4.75 -9.04
C LEU A 208 9.73 5.20 -9.86
N ASP A 209 10.88 5.35 -9.20
CA ASP A 209 12.06 5.97 -9.80
C ASP A 209 13.15 4.94 -10.07
N SER A 210 13.12 4.36 -11.26
CA SER A 210 14.19 3.51 -11.82
C SER A 210 14.73 2.47 -10.82
N ILE A 211 13.84 1.65 -10.29
CA ILE A 211 14.25 0.48 -9.49
C ILE A 211 15.01 -0.50 -10.39
N GLU A 212 16.07 -1.08 -9.86
CA GLU A 212 16.89 -2.06 -10.57
C GLU A 212 16.63 -3.47 -10.06
N GLY A 213 16.54 -4.44 -10.97
CA GLY A 213 16.33 -5.86 -10.67
C GLY A 213 15.43 -6.55 -11.68
N HIS A 214 15.12 -7.82 -11.44
CA HIS A 214 14.16 -8.59 -12.20
C HIS A 214 12.86 -8.74 -11.43
N GLY A 215 11.74 -8.38 -12.06
CA GLY A 215 10.46 -8.39 -11.36
C GLY A 215 9.25 -8.03 -12.22
N HIS A 216 8.17 -7.71 -11.53
CA HIS A 216 6.95 -7.24 -12.17
C HIS A 216 6.15 -6.31 -11.25
N TYR A 217 5.65 -5.23 -11.83
CA TYR A 217 4.78 -4.27 -11.19
C TYR A 217 3.35 -4.81 -11.12
N VAL A 218 2.74 -4.72 -9.94
CA VAL A 218 1.43 -5.33 -9.69
C VAL A 218 0.35 -4.34 -9.24
N GLY A 219 0.68 -3.07 -9.03
CA GLY A 219 -0.36 -2.11 -8.71
C GLY A 219 0.09 -0.71 -8.37
N THR A 220 -0.87 0.19 -8.47
CA THR A 220 -0.78 1.59 -8.05
C THR A 220 -1.95 1.92 -7.13
N TYR A 221 -1.66 2.52 -6.00
CA TYR A 221 -2.61 3.34 -5.26
C TYR A 221 -2.26 4.81 -5.45
N MET A 222 -3.27 5.67 -5.57
CA MET A 222 -3.07 7.10 -5.72
C MET A 222 -4.10 7.89 -4.93
N ALA A 223 -3.62 8.87 -4.16
CA ALA A 223 -4.44 9.87 -3.51
C ALA A 223 -4.10 11.23 -4.13
N TRP A 224 -5.10 11.90 -4.67
CA TRP A 224 -4.95 13.12 -5.46
C TRP A 224 -5.87 14.23 -4.95
N GLY A 225 -5.30 15.32 -4.51
CA GLY A 225 -6.00 16.51 -4.04
C GLY A 225 -5.84 17.68 -5.03
N LEU A 226 -6.95 18.21 -5.51
CA LEU A 226 -6.98 19.24 -6.55
C LEU A 226 -6.75 20.64 -5.97
N ASN A 227 -5.85 21.39 -6.57
CA ASN A 227 -5.63 22.82 -6.29
C ASN A 227 -6.33 23.75 -7.30
N ASN A 228 -6.81 23.20 -8.43
CA ASN A 228 -7.50 23.95 -9.47
C ASN A 228 -8.95 23.49 -9.63
N ASN A 229 -9.78 24.35 -10.21
CA ASN A 229 -11.06 23.96 -10.76
C ASN A 229 -10.88 23.27 -12.11
N GLU A 230 -11.95 22.76 -12.67
CA GLU A 230 -12.09 22.03 -13.92
C GLU A 230 -11.57 20.58 -13.84
N TRP A 231 -11.63 19.88 -14.96
CA TRP A 231 -11.17 18.49 -15.05
C TRP A 231 -9.64 18.39 -14.97
N TRP A 232 -9.15 17.42 -14.26
CA TRP A 232 -7.76 17.28 -13.85
C TRP A 232 -7.06 16.01 -14.38
N GLY A 233 -7.80 15.06 -14.93
CA GLY A 233 -7.31 13.70 -15.17
C GLY A 233 -6.88 13.43 -16.61
N GLU A 234 -6.42 14.42 -17.38
CA GLU A 234 -5.91 14.22 -18.76
C GLU A 234 -4.50 13.62 -18.81
N GLY A 235 -3.82 13.58 -17.67
CA GLY A 235 -2.44 13.12 -17.60
C GLY A 235 -2.28 11.62 -17.78
N GLU A 236 -1.24 11.21 -18.50
CA GLU A 236 -0.93 9.83 -18.81
C GLU A 236 -0.01 9.20 -17.78
N ILE A 237 -0.29 7.93 -17.39
CA ILE A 237 0.72 7.09 -16.75
C ILE A 237 1.67 6.54 -17.80
N LYS A 238 2.96 6.41 -17.45
CA LYS A 238 3.99 5.87 -18.32
C LYS A 238 4.86 4.88 -17.57
N PHE A 239 5.14 3.74 -18.21
CA PHE A 239 6.06 2.72 -17.72
C PHE A 239 7.25 2.65 -18.67
N TYR A 240 8.41 2.98 -18.14
CA TYR A 240 9.70 2.86 -18.82
C TYR A 240 10.34 1.56 -18.34
N ILE A 241 10.42 0.59 -19.25
CA ILE A 241 10.82 -0.77 -18.96
C ILE A 241 12.22 -1.00 -19.51
N ASP A 242 13.11 -1.49 -18.65
CA ASP A 242 14.49 -1.84 -18.98
C ASP A 242 15.25 -0.67 -19.65
N ASP A 243 15.54 -0.72 -20.93
CA ASP A 243 16.33 0.29 -21.64
C ASP A 243 15.47 1.45 -22.23
N ASP A 244 14.19 1.52 -21.90
CA ASP A 244 13.27 2.55 -22.43
C ASP A 244 13.68 3.99 -22.12
N ASP A 245 14.39 4.24 -21.01
CA ASP A 245 14.88 5.56 -20.61
C ASP A 245 16.26 5.91 -21.22
N ASN A 246 16.75 5.11 -22.19
CA ASN A 246 17.98 5.37 -22.90
C ASN A 246 17.85 6.64 -23.78
N PRO A 247 18.70 7.67 -23.58
CA PRO A 247 18.63 8.92 -24.34
C PRO A 247 18.86 8.73 -25.87
N ASN A 248 19.47 7.63 -26.29
CA ASN A 248 19.61 7.33 -27.71
C ASN A 248 18.27 7.04 -28.40
N LEU A 249 17.26 6.57 -27.66
CA LEU A 249 15.91 6.34 -28.20
C LEU A 249 15.16 7.63 -28.50
N SER A 250 15.54 8.75 -27.87
CA SER A 250 14.95 10.06 -28.11
C SER A 250 15.69 10.89 -29.17
N ASP A 251 16.75 10.36 -29.80
CA ASP A 251 17.64 11.10 -30.70
C ASP A 251 18.19 12.38 -30.05
N GLY A 252 18.43 12.34 -28.73
CA GLY A 252 18.87 13.49 -27.92
C GLY A 252 17.81 14.57 -27.71
N LYS A 253 16.54 14.31 -28.00
CA LYS A 253 15.43 15.23 -27.71
C LYS A 253 15.06 15.18 -26.24
N GLU A 254 14.59 16.30 -25.73
CA GLU A 254 14.05 16.39 -24.38
C GLU A 254 12.69 15.67 -24.32
N VAL A 255 12.52 14.81 -23.30
CA VAL A 255 11.29 14.04 -23.06
C VAL A 255 10.78 14.37 -21.65
N ALA A 256 9.51 14.72 -21.53
CA ALA A 256 8.92 15.05 -20.25
C ALA A 256 8.93 13.84 -19.28
N GLY A 257 9.65 13.99 -18.16
CA GLY A 257 9.75 12.99 -17.10
C GLY A 257 10.71 11.83 -17.34
N SER A 258 11.44 11.80 -18.48
CA SER A 258 12.44 10.76 -18.78
C SER A 258 13.46 11.23 -19.81
N THR A 259 14.43 10.39 -20.09
CA THR A 259 15.42 10.56 -21.17
C THR A 259 15.11 9.75 -22.43
N GLY A 260 14.13 8.85 -22.36
CA GLY A 260 13.65 8.03 -23.49
C GLY A 260 12.12 7.95 -23.55
N PHE A 261 11.59 6.98 -24.29
CA PHE A 261 10.16 6.81 -24.50
C PHE A 261 9.61 5.58 -23.75
N PRO A 262 8.40 5.63 -23.19
CA PRO A 262 7.83 4.50 -22.46
C PRO A 262 7.36 3.40 -23.40
N THR A 263 7.53 2.13 -23.03
CA THR A 263 6.91 0.99 -23.70
C THR A 263 5.40 0.93 -23.44
N ILE A 264 4.95 1.31 -22.22
CA ILE A 264 3.51 1.37 -21.91
C ILE A 264 3.14 2.81 -21.57
N CYS A 265 2.11 3.32 -22.24
CA CYS A 265 1.58 4.66 -22.07
C CYS A 265 0.05 4.60 -21.96
N GLY A 266 -0.52 5.31 -20.96
CA GLY A 266 -1.96 5.51 -20.85
C GLY A 266 -2.46 6.64 -21.74
N THR A 267 -3.76 6.94 -21.62
CA THR A 267 -4.45 8.00 -22.38
C THR A 267 -5.08 9.05 -21.46
N GLY A 268 -5.23 8.75 -20.17
CA GLY A 268 -5.74 9.64 -19.13
C GLY A 268 -5.60 8.99 -17.76
N THR A 269 -5.71 9.78 -16.72
CA THR A 269 -5.64 9.28 -15.34
C THR A 269 -6.84 8.39 -15.03
N GLU A 270 -8.05 8.82 -15.42
CA GLU A 270 -9.26 8.00 -15.24
C GLU A 270 -9.22 6.70 -16.04
N ASP A 271 -8.64 6.73 -17.24
CA ASP A 271 -8.49 5.55 -18.11
C ASP A 271 -7.57 4.52 -17.45
N TYR A 272 -6.47 5.00 -16.85
CA TYR A 272 -5.58 4.11 -16.11
C TYR A 272 -6.29 3.43 -14.94
N PHE A 273 -7.12 4.15 -14.19
CA PHE A 273 -7.94 3.58 -13.13
C PHE A 273 -9.24 2.94 -13.65
N CYS A 274 -9.29 2.61 -14.96
CA CYS A 274 -10.36 1.89 -15.66
C CYS A 274 -11.75 2.54 -15.48
N GLY A 275 -11.76 3.85 -15.29
CA GLY A 275 -12.95 4.68 -15.44
C GLY A 275 -13.10 5.17 -16.87
N SER A 276 -13.98 6.11 -17.07
CA SER A 276 -14.18 6.80 -18.33
C SER A 276 -14.90 8.12 -18.10
N TYR A 277 -14.76 9.04 -19.04
CA TYR A 277 -15.48 10.30 -19.04
C TYR A 277 -15.50 10.97 -17.66
N ASN A 278 -14.30 11.24 -17.11
CA ASN A 278 -14.08 12.01 -15.89
C ASN A 278 -14.62 11.35 -14.60
N PHE A 279 -14.82 10.04 -14.55
CA PHE A 279 -15.51 9.33 -13.46
C PHE A 279 -16.93 9.88 -13.19
N GLU A 280 -17.53 10.53 -14.15
CA GLU A 280 -18.80 11.22 -13.97
C GLU A 280 -20.00 10.30 -14.23
N ASN A 281 -20.96 10.30 -13.30
CA ASN A 281 -22.29 9.81 -13.56
C ASN A 281 -23.12 10.96 -14.19
N HIS A 282 -23.26 10.94 -15.52
CA HIS A 282 -23.92 11.99 -16.30
C HIS A 282 -25.40 12.20 -15.93
N ASN A 283 -26.07 11.18 -15.38
CA ASN A 283 -27.48 11.29 -15.00
C ASN A 283 -27.69 12.17 -13.77
N ILE A 284 -26.74 12.09 -12.80
CA ILE A 284 -26.83 12.85 -11.54
C ILE A 284 -25.80 13.99 -11.48
N LYS A 285 -24.92 14.12 -12.49
CA LYS A 285 -23.85 15.13 -12.59
C LYS A 285 -22.97 15.17 -11.36
N GLN A 286 -22.47 13.99 -10.97
CA GLN A 286 -21.56 13.81 -9.84
C GLN A 286 -20.51 12.76 -10.19
N TYR A 287 -19.35 12.84 -9.56
CA TYR A 287 -18.38 11.73 -9.60
C TYR A 287 -19.00 10.47 -9.01
N GLN A 288 -18.76 9.33 -9.66
CA GLN A 288 -19.24 8.03 -9.21
C GLN A 288 -18.13 7.25 -8.53
N GLU A 289 -18.27 7.04 -7.23
CA GLU A 289 -17.41 6.13 -6.47
C GLU A 289 -17.73 4.67 -6.85
N PHE A 290 -16.68 3.84 -6.95
CA PHE A 290 -16.85 2.42 -7.25
C PHE A 290 -15.69 1.59 -6.68
N ASN A 291 -15.96 0.31 -6.45
CA ASN A 291 -14.98 -0.71 -6.07
C ASN A 291 -15.19 -1.96 -6.92
N THR A 292 -14.11 -2.53 -7.42
CA THR A 292 -14.08 -3.81 -8.12
C THR A 292 -12.91 -4.64 -7.62
N PRO A 293 -12.81 -5.93 -7.96
CA PRO A 293 -11.68 -6.76 -7.55
C PRO A 293 -10.31 -6.23 -7.96
N TYR A 294 -10.21 -5.45 -9.05
CA TYR A 294 -8.94 -5.02 -9.64
C TYR A 294 -8.71 -3.52 -9.64
N VAL A 295 -9.78 -2.74 -9.67
CA VAL A 295 -9.71 -1.28 -9.79
C VAL A 295 -10.81 -0.61 -8.99
N GLY A 296 -10.59 0.64 -8.56
CA GLY A 296 -11.63 1.40 -7.89
C GLY A 296 -11.27 2.85 -7.63
N VAL A 297 -12.33 3.64 -7.45
CA VAL A 297 -12.32 4.98 -6.88
C VAL A 297 -13.23 4.93 -5.65
N PRO A 298 -12.72 4.36 -4.52
CA PRO A 298 -13.55 4.13 -3.34
C PRO A 298 -14.02 5.41 -2.66
N LEU A 299 -13.34 6.53 -2.88
CA LEU A 299 -13.64 7.78 -2.20
C LEU A 299 -13.39 8.99 -3.09
N VAL A 300 -14.38 9.87 -3.18
CA VAL A 300 -14.23 11.24 -3.65
C VAL A 300 -14.70 12.18 -2.55
N ILE A 301 -13.82 13.00 -2.01
CA ILE A 301 -14.17 14.07 -1.07
C ILE A 301 -14.44 15.31 -1.89
N ARG A 302 -15.66 15.83 -1.80
CA ARG A 302 -16.13 16.98 -2.57
C ARG A 302 -16.36 18.15 -1.65
N PRO A 303 -15.85 19.35 -1.99
CA PRO A 303 -16.32 20.55 -1.32
C PRO A 303 -17.78 20.85 -1.73
N ASP A 304 -18.05 20.88 -3.04
CA ASP A 304 -19.36 21.10 -3.68
C ASP A 304 -19.28 20.72 -5.16
N GLY A 305 -20.23 19.92 -5.64
CA GLY A 305 -20.42 19.62 -7.06
C GLY A 305 -19.22 18.99 -7.78
N LEU A 306 -19.14 19.22 -9.09
CA LEU A 306 -18.07 18.74 -9.99
C LEU A 306 -17.05 19.87 -10.28
N TYR A 307 -15.82 19.47 -10.67
CA TYR A 307 -14.77 20.35 -11.19
C TYR A 307 -14.31 21.46 -10.26
N ASN A 308 -14.44 21.27 -8.95
CA ASN A 308 -14.02 22.25 -7.94
C ASN A 308 -12.65 21.91 -7.34
N ALA A 309 -11.86 22.93 -7.06
CA ALA A 309 -10.66 22.82 -6.23
C ALA A 309 -11.00 22.18 -4.86
N ASN A 310 -9.99 21.62 -4.19
CA ASN A 310 -10.14 20.83 -2.95
C ASN A 310 -10.94 19.54 -3.06
N THR A 311 -11.33 19.11 -4.25
CA THR A 311 -11.80 17.74 -4.47
C THR A 311 -10.62 16.78 -4.30
N ARG A 312 -10.85 15.67 -3.60
CA ARG A 312 -9.81 14.65 -3.35
C ARG A 312 -10.29 13.29 -3.82
N PHE A 313 -9.42 12.60 -4.54
CA PHE A 313 -9.68 11.27 -5.09
C PHE A 313 -8.77 10.23 -4.42
N SER A 314 -9.34 9.09 -4.07
CA SER A 314 -8.62 7.88 -3.65
C SER A 314 -8.86 6.83 -4.72
N MET A 315 -7.80 6.29 -5.31
CA MET A 315 -7.90 5.43 -6.50
C MET A 315 -6.91 4.28 -6.40
N TYR A 316 -7.32 3.07 -6.85
CA TYR A 316 -6.39 1.94 -6.94
C TYR A 316 -6.57 1.16 -8.23
N ARG A 317 -5.46 0.58 -8.72
CA ARG A 317 -5.44 -0.42 -9.78
C ARG A 317 -4.45 -1.52 -9.43
N TRP A 318 -4.90 -2.77 -9.54
CA TRP A 318 -4.09 -3.97 -9.34
C TRP A 318 -3.90 -4.71 -10.66
N HIS A 319 -2.64 -4.86 -11.10
CA HIS A 319 -2.23 -5.60 -12.29
C HIS A 319 -2.05 -7.09 -11.98
N LEU A 320 -3.11 -7.76 -11.51
CA LEU A 320 -3.06 -9.17 -11.10
C LEU A 320 -3.08 -10.12 -12.28
N THR A 321 -3.77 -9.74 -13.36
CA THR A 321 -3.88 -10.52 -14.60
C THR A 321 -2.98 -10.00 -15.71
N ASP A 322 -2.51 -8.76 -15.57
CA ASP A 322 -1.69 -8.01 -16.52
C ASP A 322 -0.42 -7.41 -15.87
N PRO A 323 0.37 -8.19 -15.09
CA PRO A 323 1.55 -7.65 -14.42
C PRO A 323 2.55 -7.10 -15.44
N ILE A 324 3.13 -5.93 -15.12
CA ILE A 324 4.08 -5.24 -15.99
C ILE A 324 5.48 -5.73 -15.66
N ARG A 325 6.06 -6.53 -16.53
CA ARG A 325 7.33 -7.23 -16.32
C ARG A 325 8.51 -6.39 -16.73
N PHE A 326 9.60 -6.49 -15.96
CA PHE A 326 10.90 -5.90 -16.28
C PHE A 326 12.00 -6.90 -15.92
N THR A 327 13.13 -6.82 -16.62
CA THR A 327 14.27 -7.72 -16.44
C THR A 327 15.49 -7.03 -15.85
N GLU A 328 15.60 -5.71 -15.98
CA GLU A 328 16.72 -4.92 -15.50
C GLU A 328 16.27 -3.75 -14.62
N LYS A 329 15.29 -2.96 -15.08
CA LYS A 329 14.80 -1.79 -14.33
C LYS A 329 13.39 -1.38 -14.71
N LEU A 330 12.77 -0.62 -13.83
CA LEU A 330 11.45 -0.04 -14.07
C LEU A 330 11.37 1.38 -13.49
N LYS A 331 10.87 2.31 -14.31
CA LYS A 331 10.44 3.64 -13.89
C LYS A 331 8.97 3.85 -14.23
N VAL A 332 8.22 4.47 -13.31
CA VAL A 332 6.80 4.76 -13.50
C VAL A 332 6.51 6.21 -13.19
N THR A 333 5.87 6.91 -14.11
CA THR A 333 5.51 8.32 -13.96
C THR A 333 4.04 8.57 -14.26
N MET A 334 3.51 9.68 -13.77
CA MET A 334 2.16 10.16 -14.05
C MET A 334 2.22 11.64 -14.39
N GLN A 335 1.69 12.01 -15.55
CA GLN A 335 1.50 13.43 -15.87
C GLN A 335 0.33 13.99 -15.07
N ALA A 336 0.41 15.25 -14.67
CA ALA A 336 -0.67 15.98 -14.01
C ALA A 336 -1.17 17.07 -14.96
N LEU A 337 -2.25 16.78 -15.68
CA LEU A 337 -2.79 17.65 -16.71
C LEU A 337 -4.29 17.87 -16.54
N GLY A 338 -4.69 19.12 -16.68
CA GLY A 338 -6.08 19.53 -16.80
C GLY A 338 -6.28 20.38 -18.07
N TRP A 339 -7.35 21.18 -18.11
CA TRP A 339 -7.68 22.01 -19.26
C TRP A 339 -7.50 23.48 -19.00
N ARG A 340 -6.95 24.17 -20.00
CA ARG A 340 -7.03 25.62 -20.17
C ARG A 340 -8.19 25.99 -21.08
N LYS A 341 -8.54 27.27 -21.06
CA LYS A 341 -9.30 27.87 -22.17
C LYS A 341 -8.58 27.58 -23.49
N ASP A 342 -9.31 27.50 -24.57
CA ASP A 342 -8.83 27.21 -25.92
C ASP A 342 -8.40 25.76 -26.19
N GLY A 343 -8.81 24.81 -25.38
CA GLY A 343 -8.53 23.38 -25.57
C GLY A 343 -7.05 23.01 -25.46
N ARG A 344 -6.30 23.74 -24.65
CA ARG A 344 -4.89 23.41 -24.34
C ARG A 344 -4.79 22.77 -22.97
N TYR A 345 -3.84 21.87 -22.78
CA TYR A 345 -3.56 21.28 -21.48
C TYR A 345 -2.99 22.31 -20.50
N LEU A 346 -3.37 22.14 -19.25
CA LEU A 346 -2.86 22.87 -18.09
C LEU A 346 -1.98 21.93 -17.26
N PRO A 347 -0.67 22.15 -17.16
CA PRO A 347 0.13 21.47 -16.13
C PRO A 347 -0.37 21.84 -14.74
N LEU A 348 -0.75 20.83 -13.97
CA LEU A 348 -1.34 20.98 -12.64
C LEU A 348 -0.27 20.99 -11.55
N GLN A 349 -0.56 21.71 -10.47
CA GLN A 349 0.27 21.82 -9.28
C GLN A 349 -0.51 21.29 -8.07
N ASP A 350 -0.87 20.02 -8.12
CA ASP A 350 -1.75 19.37 -7.16
C ASP A 350 -0.97 18.69 -6.02
N ASP A 351 -1.69 18.29 -4.97
CA ASP A 351 -1.21 17.39 -3.91
C ASP A 351 -1.37 15.94 -4.38
N ILE A 352 -0.27 15.30 -4.76
CA ILE A 352 -0.28 13.95 -5.31
C ILE A 352 0.54 13.03 -4.41
N SER A 353 -0.07 11.92 -3.98
CA SER A 353 0.64 10.83 -3.33
C SER A 353 0.27 9.49 -3.95
N SER A 354 1.20 8.53 -3.88
CA SER A 354 1.01 7.20 -4.44
C SER A 354 1.75 6.13 -3.65
N VAL A 355 1.30 4.90 -3.80
CA VAL A 355 2.07 3.70 -3.47
C VAL A 355 2.21 2.86 -4.72
N ALA A 356 3.44 2.54 -5.07
CA ALA A 356 3.79 1.54 -6.07
C ALA A 356 3.87 0.17 -5.38
N TYR A 357 3.34 -0.88 -6.03
CA TYR A 357 3.40 -2.27 -5.55
C TYR A 357 4.02 -3.14 -6.64
N TRP A 358 5.05 -3.92 -6.26
CA TRP A 358 5.73 -4.80 -7.20
C TRP A 358 6.38 -5.99 -6.51
N TYR A 359 6.78 -6.97 -7.29
CA TYR A 359 7.62 -8.08 -6.88
C TYR A 359 8.94 -8.02 -7.62
N GLN A 360 10.05 -8.24 -6.90
CA GLN A 360 11.37 -8.36 -7.52
C GLN A 360 12.30 -9.25 -6.67
N ASN A 361 13.44 -9.62 -7.27
CA ASN A 361 14.53 -10.26 -6.54
C ASN A 361 15.23 -9.28 -5.59
N LEU A 362 15.92 -9.81 -4.59
CA LEU A 362 16.82 -9.03 -3.71
C LEU A 362 18.19 -8.83 -4.38
N PRO A 363 18.99 -7.83 -3.95
CA PRO A 363 18.76 -6.95 -2.80
C PRO A 363 17.82 -5.78 -3.12
N THR A 364 17.16 -5.24 -2.08
CA THR A 364 16.39 -3.99 -2.17
C THR A 364 17.33 -2.80 -2.06
N ALA A 365 17.30 -1.91 -3.04
CA ALA A 365 17.98 -0.62 -2.95
C ALA A 365 17.33 0.29 -1.90
N PRO A 366 18.06 1.21 -1.26
CA PRO A 366 17.46 2.15 -0.32
C PRO A 366 16.44 3.04 -1.02
N PHE A 367 15.27 3.18 -0.39
CA PHE A 367 14.25 4.11 -0.85
C PHE A 367 14.65 5.57 -0.58
N PRO A 368 14.13 6.54 -1.35
CA PRO A 368 14.18 7.94 -0.97
C PRO A 368 13.60 8.13 0.44
N LYS A 369 14.22 9.01 1.23
CA LYS A 369 13.78 9.27 2.61
C LYS A 369 12.31 9.69 2.63
N LEU A 370 11.51 9.05 3.48
CA LEU A 370 10.14 9.46 3.73
C LEU A 370 10.07 10.93 4.17
N PRO A 371 9.05 11.68 3.73
CA PRO A 371 8.79 13.01 4.25
C PRO A 371 8.60 13.02 5.77
N ASN A 372 8.86 14.16 6.42
CA ASN A 372 8.57 14.33 7.83
C ASN A 372 7.05 14.30 8.10
N LYS A 373 6.68 14.18 9.38
CA LYS A 373 5.27 14.07 9.79
C LYS A 373 4.40 15.24 9.32
N ASP A 374 4.94 16.48 9.34
CA ASP A 374 4.18 17.67 8.98
C ASP A 374 3.89 17.68 7.47
N TYR A 375 4.86 17.23 6.65
CA TYR A 375 4.63 17.08 5.20
C TYR A 375 3.71 15.89 4.85
N LEU A 376 3.61 14.89 5.73
CA LEU A 376 2.69 13.75 5.55
C LEU A 376 1.24 14.10 5.95
N GLU A 377 1.04 15.14 6.74
CA GLU A 377 -0.29 15.56 7.19
C GLU A 377 -1.20 15.92 5.99
N ILE A 378 -2.48 15.57 6.11
CA ILE A 378 -3.52 15.92 5.15
C ILE A 378 -4.42 16.95 5.83
N ILE A 379 -4.39 18.16 5.30
CA ILE A 379 -5.15 19.30 5.82
C ILE A 379 -6.41 19.51 4.99
#